data_91a16085cf5303772084df4b57fc460b
#
_entry.id   91a16085cf5303772084df4b57fc460b
#
_cell.length_a   1.000
_cell.length_b   1.000
_cell.length_c   1.000
_cell.angle_alpha   90.00
_cell.angle_beta   90.00
_cell.angle_gamma   90.00
#
_symmetry.space_group_name_H-M   'P 1'
#
loop_
_entity.id
_entity.type
_entity.pdbx_description
1 polymer ?
#
loop_
_entity_poly.entity_id
_entity_poly.type
_entity_poly.pdbx_seq_one_letter_code
_entity_poly.pdbx_strand_id
1 'polypeptide(L)'
;MDVAVQNQLMLKKLLAIVVLMGGFGLALVPFYKKICEVTGISQTRVVTREEAKNTQVDLTRTITVQFDATINQQMPWRFAPEQRSITVHPGQVIQVVYSVTNTTGKAMVGQARPSYGPEVAGRYFNKLECFCFNQQKLAANETRQMPVVFYVGRDLPKDVTTLTLSYTFFDMTAEAASKS
;
A
#
# COMPACT_ATOMS: atom_id res chain seq x y z
N MET A 1 24.58 -46.04 34.87
CA MET A 1 24.32 -44.56 34.75
C MET A 1 22.83 -44.39 34.96
N ASP A 2 22.43 -43.69 36.03
CA ASP A 2 21.02 -43.55 36.39
C ASP A 2 20.19 -42.85 35.33
N VAL A 3 19.08 -43.44 34.95
CA VAL A 3 18.11 -42.92 34.01
C VAL A 3 17.65 -41.51 34.41
N ALA A 4 17.61 -41.22 35.72
CA ALA A 4 17.27 -39.92 36.27
C ALA A 4 18.28 -38.82 35.87
N VAL A 5 19.58 -39.13 35.84
CA VAL A 5 20.64 -38.19 35.46
C VAL A 5 20.60 -37.90 33.95
N GLN A 6 20.34 -38.93 33.14
CA GLN A 6 20.16 -38.74 31.67
C GLN A 6 18.93 -37.89 31.35
N ASN A 7 17.81 -38.08 32.05
CA ASN A 7 16.61 -37.30 31.88
C ASN A 7 16.81 -35.83 32.25
N GLN A 8 17.53 -35.53 33.33
CA GLN A 8 17.85 -34.16 33.72
C GLN A 8 18.78 -33.47 32.73
N LEU A 9 19.76 -34.18 32.16
CA LEU A 9 20.62 -33.63 31.09
C LEU A 9 19.85 -33.35 29.81
N MET A 10 18.92 -34.23 29.45
CA MET A 10 18.08 -34.05 28.30
C MET A 10 17.11 -32.85 28.48
N LEU A 11 16.50 -32.72 29.65
CA LEU A 11 15.63 -31.61 30.01
C LEU A 11 16.38 -30.26 29.94
N LYS A 12 17.60 -30.20 30.49
CA LYS A 12 18.44 -28.98 30.42
C LYS A 12 18.77 -28.58 28.97
N LYS A 13 19.09 -29.58 28.11
CA LYS A 13 19.36 -29.35 26.68
C LYS A 13 18.12 -28.81 25.95
N LEU A 14 16.95 -29.42 26.19
CA LEU A 14 15.68 -28.96 25.59
C LEU A 14 15.32 -27.54 26.04
N LEU A 15 15.49 -27.25 27.33
CA LEU A 15 15.24 -25.92 27.89
C LEU A 15 16.19 -24.87 27.29
N ALA A 16 17.46 -25.21 27.13
CA ALA A 16 18.43 -24.33 26.47
C ALA A 16 18.07 -24.05 25.01
N ILE A 17 17.60 -25.06 24.26
CA ILE A 17 17.15 -24.89 22.86
C ILE A 17 15.92 -23.99 22.81
N VAL A 18 14.93 -24.18 23.68
CA VAL A 18 13.72 -23.34 23.72
C VAL A 18 14.06 -21.87 24.01
N VAL A 19 14.93 -21.63 24.99
CA VAL A 19 15.39 -20.27 25.33
C VAL A 19 16.15 -19.63 24.17
N LEU A 20 17.01 -20.39 23.50
CA LEU A 20 17.80 -19.91 22.36
C LEU A 20 16.91 -19.57 21.16
N MET A 21 15.93 -20.44 20.84
CA MET A 21 14.97 -20.19 19.76
C MET A 21 14.05 -19.02 20.09
N GLY A 22 13.57 -18.92 21.34
CA GLY A 22 12.76 -17.78 21.79
C GLY A 22 13.53 -16.46 21.72
N GLY A 23 14.79 -16.45 22.18
CA GLY A 23 15.68 -15.30 22.10
C GLY A 23 15.96 -14.87 20.64
N PHE A 24 16.18 -15.83 19.77
CA PHE A 24 16.37 -15.57 18.33
C PHE A 24 15.12 -14.96 17.69
N GLY A 25 13.92 -15.50 18.00
CA GLY A 25 12.66 -14.95 17.51
C GLY A 25 12.43 -13.50 17.96
N LEU A 26 12.70 -13.18 19.22
CA LEU A 26 12.59 -11.83 19.75
C LEU A 26 13.64 -10.88 19.15
N ALA A 27 14.84 -11.34 18.84
CA ALA A 27 15.89 -10.54 18.21
C ALA A 27 15.60 -10.25 16.73
N LEU A 28 14.90 -11.16 16.03
CA LEU A 28 14.51 -10.97 14.62
C LEU A 28 13.59 -9.76 14.41
N VAL A 29 12.69 -9.47 15.36
CA VAL A 29 11.72 -8.37 15.22
C VAL A 29 12.39 -7.00 15.08
N PRO A 30 13.31 -6.57 15.97
CA PRO A 30 13.99 -5.28 15.81
C PRO A 30 14.96 -5.28 14.61
N PHE A 31 15.57 -6.42 14.30
CA PHE A 31 16.46 -6.56 13.15
C PHE A 31 15.71 -6.41 11.83
N TYR A 32 14.52 -7.01 11.70
CA TYR A 32 13.65 -6.86 10.54
C TYR A 32 13.20 -5.41 10.35
N LYS A 33 12.82 -4.72 11.43
CA LYS A 33 12.47 -3.29 11.37
C LYS A 33 13.62 -2.44 10.83
N LYS A 34 14.83 -2.67 11.32
CA LYS A 34 16.04 -1.96 10.86
C LYS A 34 16.35 -2.24 9.38
N ILE A 35 16.24 -3.48 8.94
CA ILE A 35 16.42 -3.84 7.53
C ILE A 35 15.38 -3.14 6.66
N CYS A 36 14.10 -3.15 7.06
CA CYS A 36 13.04 -2.47 6.32
C CYS A 36 13.26 -0.95 6.25
N GLU A 37 13.78 -0.33 7.32
CA GLU A 37 14.13 1.10 7.32
C GLU A 37 15.28 1.42 6.34
N VAL A 38 16.32 0.59 6.32
CA VAL A 38 17.50 0.81 5.47
C VAL A 38 17.22 0.47 4.00
N THR A 39 16.47 -0.60 3.74
CA THR A 39 16.13 -1.04 2.38
C THR A 39 14.92 -0.35 1.79
N GLY A 40 14.12 0.34 2.62
CA GLY A 40 12.94 1.09 2.18
C GLY A 40 11.80 0.22 1.62
N ILE A 41 11.80 -1.08 1.86
CA ILE A 41 10.84 -2.04 1.29
C ILE A 41 9.42 -1.91 1.87
N SER A 42 9.26 -1.25 3.02
CA SER A 42 7.97 -1.13 3.73
C SER A 42 7.53 0.32 3.92
N GLN A 43 7.46 1.13 2.88
CA GLN A 43 6.97 2.49 3.05
C GLN A 43 5.65 2.74 2.32
N THR A 44 4.59 2.14 2.84
CA THR A 44 3.27 2.77 2.75
C THR A 44 3.08 3.60 4.02
N ARG A 45 3.78 4.74 4.11
CA ARG A 45 3.58 5.67 5.20
C ARG A 45 2.23 6.36 4.99
N VAL A 46 1.25 5.99 5.79
CA VAL A 46 0.01 6.77 5.89
C VAL A 46 0.37 8.04 6.64
N VAL A 47 0.55 9.13 5.92
CA VAL A 47 0.81 10.44 6.50
C VAL A 47 -0.52 11.03 6.92
N THR A 48 -0.61 11.53 8.14
CA THR A 48 -1.84 12.18 8.62
C THR A 48 -2.05 13.52 7.91
N ARG A 49 -3.33 13.92 7.77
CA ARG A 49 -3.72 15.19 7.11
C ARG A 49 -3.08 16.43 7.77
N GLU A 50 -2.68 16.32 9.03
CA GLU A 50 -1.98 17.38 9.77
C GLU A 50 -0.50 17.51 9.38
N GLU A 51 0.17 16.39 9.10
CA GLU A 51 1.55 16.41 8.57
C GLU A 51 1.60 17.00 7.16
N ALA A 52 0.53 16.82 6.36
CA ALA A 52 0.43 17.39 5.02
C ALA A 52 0.26 18.92 5.02
N LYS A 53 -0.29 19.52 6.08
CA LYS A 53 -0.40 20.98 6.20
C LYS A 53 0.95 21.65 6.41
N ASN A 54 1.97 20.92 6.87
CA ASN A 54 3.34 21.40 7.10
C ASN A 54 4.30 21.14 5.93
N THR A 55 3.83 20.58 4.82
CA THR A 55 4.69 20.41 3.65
C THR A 55 4.91 21.77 2.98
N GLN A 56 6.14 22.27 3.06
CA GLN A 56 6.54 23.43 2.26
C GLN A 56 6.54 23.01 0.79
N VAL A 57 5.80 23.72 -0.04
CA VAL A 57 5.74 23.46 -1.48
C VAL A 57 7.01 23.96 -2.15
N ASP A 58 7.65 23.13 -2.97
CA ASP A 58 8.80 23.51 -3.78
C ASP A 58 8.31 24.10 -5.12
N LEU A 59 8.19 25.42 -5.18
CA LEU A 59 7.74 26.12 -6.38
C LEU A 59 8.82 26.24 -7.48
N THR A 60 10.05 25.79 -7.21
CA THR A 60 11.17 25.93 -8.15
C THR A 60 11.12 24.90 -9.28
N ARG A 61 10.38 23.82 -9.11
CA ARG A 61 10.20 22.76 -10.12
C ARG A 61 8.78 22.22 -10.17
N THR A 62 8.44 21.64 -11.29
CA THR A 62 7.19 20.93 -11.52
C THR A 62 7.47 19.47 -11.85
N ILE A 63 6.52 18.62 -11.54
CA ILE A 63 6.50 17.21 -11.90
C ILE A 63 5.14 16.87 -12.53
N THR A 64 5.14 15.97 -13.49
CA THR A 64 3.90 15.44 -14.07
C THR A 64 3.52 14.14 -13.39
N VAL A 65 2.32 14.08 -12.83
CA VAL A 65 1.75 12.85 -12.29
C VAL A 65 0.73 12.32 -13.28
N GLN A 66 0.97 11.11 -13.78
CA GLN A 66 0.07 10.39 -14.66
C GLN A 66 -0.78 9.41 -13.84
N PHE A 67 -2.04 9.26 -14.24
CA PHE A 67 -2.99 8.38 -13.58
C PHE A 67 -3.43 7.29 -14.54
N ASP A 68 -3.27 6.05 -14.13
CA ASP A 68 -3.69 4.89 -14.88
C ASP A 68 -4.67 4.04 -14.05
N ALA A 69 -5.59 3.38 -14.75
CA ALA A 69 -6.65 2.58 -14.16
C ALA A 69 -6.82 1.29 -14.97
N THR A 70 -6.60 0.18 -14.31
CA THR A 70 -6.70 -1.15 -14.91
C THR A 70 -7.68 -2.02 -14.13
N ILE A 71 -8.33 -2.92 -14.83
CA ILE A 71 -9.21 -3.93 -14.25
C ILE A 71 -8.64 -5.29 -14.59
N ASN A 72 -8.59 -6.19 -13.60
CA ASN A 72 -8.21 -7.58 -13.85
C ASN A 72 -9.22 -8.22 -14.82
N GLN A 73 -8.74 -9.00 -15.78
CA GLN A 73 -9.44 -9.52 -16.96
C GLN A 73 -10.78 -10.21 -16.70
N GLN A 74 -11.06 -10.65 -15.47
CA GLN A 74 -12.29 -11.37 -15.11
C GLN A 74 -13.34 -10.49 -14.42
N MET A 75 -13.04 -9.22 -14.14
CA MET A 75 -13.94 -8.34 -13.40
C MET A 75 -14.72 -7.41 -14.35
N PRO A 76 -16.07 -7.57 -14.44
CA PRO A 76 -16.88 -6.78 -15.35
C PRO A 76 -17.23 -5.40 -14.75
N TRP A 77 -16.21 -4.62 -14.42
CA TRP A 77 -16.34 -3.27 -13.95
C TRP A 77 -15.76 -2.30 -14.99
N ARG A 78 -16.11 -1.03 -14.87
CA ARG A 78 -15.41 0.08 -15.56
C ARG A 78 -14.72 0.92 -14.52
N PHE A 79 -13.48 1.27 -14.78
CA PHE A 79 -12.67 2.04 -13.86
C PHE A 79 -11.80 3.00 -14.66
N ALA A 80 -11.87 4.28 -14.33
CA ALA A 80 -11.10 5.30 -15.02
C ALA A 80 -10.83 6.50 -14.09
N PRO A 81 -9.67 7.16 -14.19
CA PRO A 81 -9.45 8.46 -13.58
C PRO A 81 -10.21 9.55 -14.36
N GLU A 82 -10.71 10.58 -13.67
CA GLU A 82 -11.31 11.76 -14.32
C GLU A 82 -10.27 12.57 -15.09
N GLN A 83 -9.03 12.56 -14.64
CA GLN A 83 -7.90 13.22 -15.28
C GLN A 83 -6.78 12.21 -15.52
N ARG A 84 -6.19 12.18 -16.70
CA ARG A 84 -5.11 11.27 -17.04
C ARG A 84 -3.75 11.73 -16.53
N SER A 85 -3.58 13.02 -16.33
CA SER A 85 -2.34 13.60 -15.80
C SER A 85 -2.59 14.96 -15.20
N ILE A 86 -1.71 15.37 -14.30
CA ILE A 86 -1.68 16.70 -13.69
C ILE A 86 -0.23 17.12 -13.47
N THR A 87 0.04 18.39 -13.69
CA THR A 87 1.34 18.98 -13.33
C THR A 87 1.26 19.64 -11.98
N VAL A 88 2.19 19.31 -11.09
CA VAL A 88 2.16 19.69 -9.67
C VAL A 88 3.54 20.07 -9.17
N HIS A 89 3.59 20.80 -8.06
CA HIS A 89 4.82 21.07 -7.34
C HIS A 89 5.08 20.01 -6.25
N PRO A 90 6.34 19.59 -6.01
CA PRO A 90 6.66 18.74 -4.86
C PRO A 90 6.22 19.38 -3.54
N GLY A 91 5.60 18.60 -2.66
CA GLY A 91 4.98 19.09 -1.41
C GLY A 91 3.55 19.60 -1.57
N GLN A 92 3.05 19.80 -2.77
CA GLN A 92 1.68 20.23 -3.02
C GLN A 92 0.70 19.07 -2.79
N VAL A 93 -0.31 19.31 -1.94
CA VAL A 93 -1.41 18.34 -1.72
C VAL A 93 -2.42 18.42 -2.86
N ILE A 94 -2.76 17.29 -3.40
CA ILE A 94 -3.59 17.16 -4.60
C ILE A 94 -4.66 16.11 -4.34
N GLN A 95 -5.83 16.37 -4.90
CA GLN A 95 -6.92 15.42 -4.96
C GLN A 95 -7.20 15.05 -6.43
N VAL A 96 -7.28 13.76 -6.69
CA VAL A 96 -7.74 13.19 -7.95
C VAL A 96 -8.93 12.28 -7.69
N VAL A 97 -9.87 12.23 -8.61
CA VAL A 97 -11.06 11.38 -8.49
C VAL A 97 -11.01 10.29 -9.54
N TYR A 98 -11.28 9.08 -9.12
CA TYR A 98 -11.50 7.93 -9.99
C TYR A 98 -12.98 7.56 -9.98
N SER A 99 -13.52 7.23 -11.14
CA SER A 99 -14.86 6.71 -11.28
C SER A 99 -14.82 5.19 -11.48
N VAL A 100 -15.60 4.46 -10.69
CA VAL A 100 -15.74 3.01 -10.81
C VAL A 100 -17.21 2.66 -10.97
N THR A 101 -17.52 1.77 -11.92
CA THR A 101 -18.88 1.31 -12.21
C THR A 101 -18.93 -0.22 -12.24
N ASN A 102 -19.79 -0.80 -11.44
CA ASN A 102 -20.15 -2.21 -11.57
C ASN A 102 -21.15 -2.35 -12.73
N THR A 103 -20.77 -2.99 -13.84
CA THR A 103 -21.63 -3.11 -15.02
C THR A 103 -22.52 -4.36 -14.99
N THR A 104 -22.58 -5.06 -13.86
CA THR A 104 -23.38 -6.29 -13.72
C THR A 104 -24.70 -6.03 -13.01
N GLY A 105 -25.66 -6.93 -13.23
CA GLY A 105 -26.92 -6.97 -12.48
C GLY A 105 -26.83 -7.54 -11.07
N LYS A 106 -25.62 -7.71 -10.50
CA LYS A 106 -25.39 -8.29 -9.18
C LYS A 106 -24.43 -7.42 -8.37
N ALA A 107 -24.59 -7.44 -7.05
CA ALA A 107 -23.61 -6.80 -6.17
C ALA A 107 -22.27 -7.57 -6.23
N MET A 108 -21.16 -6.82 -6.31
CA MET A 108 -19.81 -7.38 -6.35
C MET A 108 -18.90 -6.67 -5.35
N VAL A 109 -17.84 -7.34 -4.95
CA VAL A 109 -16.82 -6.80 -4.07
C VAL A 109 -15.50 -6.76 -4.81
N GLY A 110 -14.88 -5.59 -4.87
CA GLY A 110 -13.57 -5.39 -5.49
C GLY A 110 -12.57 -4.73 -4.55
N GLN A 111 -11.30 -4.96 -4.80
CA GLN A 111 -10.22 -4.28 -4.10
C GLN A 111 -9.21 -3.70 -5.09
N ALA A 112 -8.89 -2.44 -4.93
CA ALA A 112 -7.87 -1.77 -5.72
C ALA A 112 -6.48 -1.97 -5.11
N ARG A 113 -5.48 -2.22 -5.97
CA ARG A 113 -4.07 -2.25 -5.59
C ARG A 113 -3.31 -1.18 -6.36
N PRO A 114 -2.57 -0.30 -5.66
CA PRO A 114 -1.75 0.71 -6.31
C PRO A 114 -0.41 0.13 -6.79
N SER A 115 0.10 0.68 -7.88
CA SER A 115 1.48 0.54 -8.33
C SER A 115 2.03 1.89 -8.79
N TYR A 116 3.35 2.03 -8.78
CA TYR A 116 4.04 3.30 -9.06
C TYR A 116 5.09 3.11 -10.14
N GLY A 117 5.17 4.07 -11.04
CA GLY A 117 6.21 4.14 -12.05
C GLY A 117 6.92 5.50 -12.01
N PRO A 118 8.25 5.55 -12.04
CA PRO A 118 9.20 4.46 -11.79
C PRO A 118 9.14 3.95 -10.34
N GLU A 119 9.61 2.74 -10.06
CA GLU A 119 9.51 2.11 -8.73
C GLU A 119 10.14 2.96 -7.62
N VAL A 120 11.26 3.62 -7.91
CA VAL A 120 11.93 4.56 -7.00
C VAL A 120 11.01 5.68 -6.54
N ALA A 121 10.07 6.10 -7.37
CA ALA A 121 9.14 7.20 -7.07
C ALA A 121 8.10 6.83 -6.01
N GLY A 122 7.79 5.56 -5.85
CA GLY A 122 6.86 5.07 -4.83
C GLY A 122 7.22 5.47 -3.40
N ARG A 123 8.52 5.66 -3.12
CA ARG A 123 9.03 6.12 -1.81
C ARG A 123 8.67 7.57 -1.49
N TYR A 124 8.51 8.39 -2.52
CA TYR A 124 8.22 9.82 -2.43
C TYR A 124 6.74 10.13 -2.61
N PHE A 125 5.94 9.12 -2.93
CA PHE A 125 4.51 9.26 -3.13
C PHE A 125 3.76 9.02 -1.81
N ASN A 126 3.31 10.10 -1.17
CA ASN A 126 2.65 10.06 0.12
C ASN A 126 1.12 10.19 -0.06
N LYS A 127 0.40 9.10 0.21
CA LYS A 127 -1.06 9.09 0.17
C LYS A 127 -1.64 9.47 1.53
N LEU A 128 -2.56 10.42 1.53
CA LEU A 128 -3.30 10.87 2.71
C LEU A 128 -4.62 10.13 2.85
N GLU A 129 -5.34 10.00 1.72
CA GLU A 129 -6.61 9.27 1.64
C GLU A 129 -6.60 8.37 0.40
N CYS A 130 -7.08 7.15 0.54
CA CYS A 130 -7.15 6.19 -0.55
C CYS A 130 -8.27 5.17 -0.30
N PHE A 131 -9.06 4.92 -1.32
CA PHE A 131 -10.05 3.84 -1.35
C PHE A 131 -9.42 2.43 -1.41
N CYS A 132 -8.12 2.33 -1.70
CA CYS A 132 -7.40 1.07 -1.86
C CYS A 132 -7.19 0.27 -0.56
N PHE A 133 -7.39 0.89 0.61
CA PHE A 133 -7.22 0.22 1.89
C PHE A 133 -8.36 -0.75 2.23
N ASN A 134 -9.56 -0.50 1.70
CA ASN A 134 -10.74 -1.28 2.00
C ASN A 134 -11.29 -1.96 0.75
N GLN A 135 -11.96 -3.10 0.96
CA GLN A 135 -12.77 -3.71 -0.07
C GLN A 135 -13.96 -2.79 -0.39
N GLN A 136 -14.25 -2.65 -1.68
CA GLN A 136 -15.35 -1.83 -2.19
C GLN A 136 -16.50 -2.73 -2.63
N LYS A 137 -17.62 -2.66 -1.91
CA LYS A 137 -18.85 -3.32 -2.32
C LYS A 137 -19.67 -2.35 -3.16
N LEU A 138 -19.94 -2.69 -4.41
CA LEU A 138 -20.83 -1.96 -5.30
C LEU A 138 -22.07 -2.79 -5.59
N ALA A 139 -23.24 -2.16 -5.52
CA ALA A 139 -24.51 -2.77 -5.93
C ALA A 139 -24.55 -2.97 -7.45
N ALA A 140 -25.60 -3.64 -7.94
CA ALA A 140 -25.83 -3.80 -9.37
C ALA A 140 -25.91 -2.45 -10.07
N ASN A 141 -25.15 -2.24 -11.14
CA ASN A 141 -25.09 -1.01 -11.94
C ASN A 141 -24.73 0.25 -11.15
N GLU A 142 -24.14 0.12 -9.97
CA GLU A 142 -23.69 1.26 -9.16
C GLU A 142 -22.44 1.87 -9.74
N THR A 143 -22.45 3.22 -9.81
CA THR A 143 -21.26 4.03 -10.07
C THR A 143 -20.88 4.78 -8.81
N ARG A 144 -19.59 4.79 -8.48
CA ARG A 144 -19.05 5.48 -7.31
C ARG A 144 -17.82 6.30 -7.66
N GLN A 145 -17.77 7.51 -7.11
CA GLN A 145 -16.61 8.38 -7.16
C GLN A 145 -15.66 8.04 -6.01
N MET A 146 -14.38 7.88 -6.33
CA MET A 146 -13.34 7.48 -5.39
C MET A 146 -12.22 8.51 -5.35
N PRO A 147 -12.23 9.43 -4.38
CA PRO A 147 -11.17 10.42 -4.25
C PRO A 147 -9.89 9.78 -3.71
N VAL A 148 -8.76 10.26 -4.23
CA VAL A 148 -7.40 9.97 -3.75
C VAL A 148 -6.73 11.29 -3.44
N VAL A 149 -6.30 11.47 -2.20
CA VAL A 149 -5.54 12.65 -1.77
C VAL A 149 -4.10 12.25 -1.53
N PHE A 150 -3.17 12.95 -2.15
CA PHE A 150 -1.75 12.66 -2.05
C PHE A 150 -0.89 13.91 -2.20
N TYR A 151 0.38 13.78 -1.88
CA TYR A 151 1.42 14.73 -2.28
C TYR A 151 2.70 13.96 -2.64
N VAL A 152 3.54 14.57 -3.46
CA VAL A 152 4.87 14.02 -3.78
C VAL A 152 5.91 14.70 -2.90
N GLY A 153 6.77 13.90 -2.26
CA GLY A 153 7.81 14.41 -1.38
C GLY A 153 8.80 15.33 -2.11
N ARG A 154 9.34 16.33 -1.39
CA ARG A 154 10.34 17.27 -1.92
C ARG A 154 11.68 16.61 -2.22
N ASP A 155 11.96 15.51 -1.52
CA ASP A 155 13.20 14.74 -1.66
C ASP A 155 13.22 13.86 -2.93
N LEU A 156 12.19 13.98 -3.80
CA LEU A 156 12.17 13.30 -5.09
C LEU A 156 13.40 13.68 -5.91
N PRO A 157 14.18 12.72 -6.43
CA PRO A 157 15.33 12.98 -7.29
C PRO A 157 15.00 13.95 -8.43
N LYS A 158 15.94 14.83 -8.77
CA LYS A 158 15.70 15.89 -9.76
C LYS A 158 15.55 15.38 -11.19
N ASP A 159 16.08 14.22 -11.47
CA ASP A 159 15.97 13.50 -12.75
C ASP A 159 14.59 12.88 -12.96
N VAL A 160 13.79 12.70 -11.89
CA VAL A 160 12.43 12.19 -11.98
C VAL A 160 11.46 13.36 -12.20
N THR A 161 11.04 13.53 -13.44
CA THR A 161 10.10 14.58 -13.87
C THR A 161 8.67 14.08 -14.05
N THR A 162 8.50 12.76 -14.17
CA THR A 162 7.19 12.14 -14.40
C THR A 162 7.00 10.96 -13.44
N LEU A 163 5.83 10.89 -12.84
CA LEU A 163 5.39 9.81 -11.97
C LEU A 163 4.10 9.20 -12.52
N THR A 164 3.95 7.90 -12.43
CA THR A 164 2.70 7.23 -12.76
C THR A 164 2.12 6.56 -11.52
N LEU A 165 0.87 6.90 -11.20
CA LEU A 165 0.06 6.19 -10.22
C LEU A 165 -0.94 5.33 -10.97
N SER A 166 -0.75 4.03 -10.93
CA SER A 166 -1.67 3.06 -11.51
C SER A 166 -2.44 2.33 -10.43
N TYR A 167 -3.73 2.13 -10.63
CA TYR A 167 -4.57 1.28 -9.80
C TYR A 167 -5.10 0.11 -10.61
N THR A 168 -5.04 -1.08 -10.03
CA THR A 168 -5.66 -2.28 -10.60
C THR A 168 -6.73 -2.81 -9.65
N PHE A 169 -7.97 -2.96 -10.13
CA PHE A 169 -9.04 -3.61 -9.39
C PHE A 169 -9.02 -5.13 -9.59
N PHE A 170 -9.22 -5.84 -8.48
CA PHE A 170 -9.35 -7.29 -8.41
C PHE A 170 -10.70 -7.68 -7.85
N ASP A 171 -11.31 -8.73 -8.37
CA ASP A 171 -12.55 -9.30 -7.85
C ASP A 171 -12.27 -10.05 -6.54
N MET A 172 -12.96 -9.65 -5.49
CA MET A 172 -12.88 -10.23 -4.14
C MET A 172 -14.23 -10.82 -3.72
N THR A 173 -15.18 -10.98 -4.65
CA THR A 173 -16.56 -11.41 -4.34
C THR A 173 -16.61 -12.78 -3.69
N ALA A 174 -15.83 -13.74 -4.18
CA ALA A 174 -15.76 -15.08 -3.62
C ALA A 174 -15.16 -15.11 -2.20
N GLU A 175 -14.10 -14.31 -1.95
CA GLU A 175 -13.46 -14.21 -0.65
C GLU A 175 -14.36 -13.50 0.37
N ALA A 176 -15.09 -12.47 -0.04
CA ALA A 176 -16.04 -11.77 0.81
C ALA A 176 -17.22 -12.66 1.22
N ALA A 177 -17.70 -13.53 0.31
CA ALA A 177 -18.75 -14.48 0.61
C ALA A 177 -18.33 -15.58 1.60
N SER A 178 -17.07 -15.95 1.63
CA SER A 178 -16.54 -16.96 2.57
C SER A 178 -16.34 -16.45 4.00
N LYS A 179 -16.34 -15.14 4.20
CA LYS A 179 -16.15 -14.47 5.51
C LYS A 179 -17.45 -13.95 6.14
N SER A 180 -18.56 -14.09 5.45
CA SER A 180 -19.91 -13.70 5.88
C SER A 180 -20.68 -14.91 6.42
#